data_9f928e436e80a80253aadae58dd7a290
#
_entry.id   9f928e436e80a80253aadae58dd7a290
#
_cell.length_a   1.000
_cell.length_b   1.000
_cell.length_c   1.000
_cell.angle_alpha   90.00
_cell.angle_beta   90.00
_cell.angle_gamma   90.00
#
_symmetry.space_group_name_H-M   'P 1'
#
loop_
_entity.id
_entity.type
_entity.pdbx_description
1 polymer ?
#
loop_
_entity_poly.entity_id
_entity_poly.type
_entity_poly.pdbx_seq_one_letter_code
_entity_poly.pdbx_strand_id
1 'polypeptide(L)'
;MAKVKPSIIEYSGTVGRVIHYTRFGRTYSRQLPAEYNDRKSEAQLRQRALFKARQHASSLFGTILQRGLTKEAHAHGLTEANYFSRLNKDNFVYSNGQVHINYPALLLARGPLPAVCANGIHTDGLHVDLTFLPNLYDKARPDDIVHIYAVSPDADVCMLMASVERHSGRAAFDLPDVSDEVATGQPLTFHLYAIVEAANTALIPTLSPDEKKANRQHRNINRRVSPSLFLATVAV
;
A
#
# COMPACT_ATOMS: atom_id res chain seq x y z
N MET A 1 -16.32 4.53 22.40
CA MET A 1 -15.21 3.69 22.91
C MET A 1 -14.61 4.35 24.13
N ALA A 2 -14.51 3.62 25.24
CA ALA A 2 -13.82 4.11 26.43
C ALA A 2 -12.32 3.84 26.31
N LYS A 3 -11.48 4.82 26.67
CA LYS A 3 -10.04 4.62 26.84
C LYS A 3 -9.78 4.16 28.26
N VAL A 4 -9.08 3.04 28.40
CA VAL A 4 -8.62 2.56 29.70
C VAL A 4 -7.26 3.18 29.99
N LYS A 5 -7.07 3.77 31.18
CA LYS A 5 -5.75 4.23 31.60
C LYS A 5 -4.82 3.02 31.68
N PRO A 6 -3.53 3.14 31.29
CA PRO A 6 -2.58 2.04 31.42
C PRO A 6 -2.55 1.57 32.86
N SER A 7 -2.94 0.33 33.08
CA SER A 7 -2.75 -0.35 34.37
C SER A 7 -1.50 -1.23 34.25
N ILE A 8 -0.95 -1.62 35.38
CA ILE A 8 0.22 -2.50 35.45
C ILE A 8 -0.04 -3.87 34.78
N ILE A 9 -1.30 -4.18 34.47
CA ILE A 9 -1.70 -5.45 33.85
C ILE A 9 -2.28 -5.14 32.48
N GLU A 10 -1.54 -5.49 31.43
CA GLU A 10 -2.06 -5.52 30.05
C GLU A 10 -2.87 -6.81 29.87
N TYR A 11 -4.14 -6.66 29.54
CA TYR A 11 -4.98 -7.79 29.17
C TYR A 11 -5.66 -7.56 27.83
N SER A 12 -5.69 -8.62 27.01
CA SER A 12 -6.41 -8.65 25.75
C SER A 12 -7.28 -9.91 25.69
N GLY A 13 -8.41 -9.81 25.03
CA GLY A 13 -9.35 -10.92 24.91
C GLY A 13 -10.76 -10.52 25.27
N THR A 14 -11.65 -11.52 25.40
CA THR A 14 -13.06 -11.32 25.71
C THR A 14 -13.35 -11.80 27.13
N VAL A 15 -13.89 -10.92 27.95
CA VAL A 15 -14.36 -11.23 29.29
C VAL A 15 -15.86 -10.94 29.35
N GLY A 16 -16.67 -12.00 29.43
CA GLY A 16 -18.11 -11.87 29.34
C GLY A 16 -18.54 -11.22 28.02
N ARG A 17 -19.21 -10.06 28.08
CA ARG A 17 -19.65 -9.29 26.92
C ARG A 17 -18.75 -8.12 26.57
N VAL A 18 -17.56 -8.06 27.17
CA VAL A 18 -16.60 -6.98 26.94
C VAL A 18 -15.36 -7.54 26.24
N ILE A 19 -15.00 -6.92 25.10
CA ILE A 19 -13.76 -7.21 24.37
C ILE A 19 -12.74 -6.15 24.78
N HIS A 20 -11.57 -6.62 25.18
CA HIS A 20 -10.39 -5.80 25.46
C HIS A 20 -9.33 -6.04 24.36
N TYR A 21 -8.73 -4.97 23.86
CA TYR A 21 -7.65 -5.08 22.87
C TYR A 21 -6.69 -3.91 23.00
N THR A 22 -5.41 -4.19 22.75
CA THR A 22 -4.34 -3.17 22.77
C THR A 22 -3.94 -2.81 21.33
N ARG A 23 -3.83 -1.51 21.05
CA ARG A 23 -3.39 -1.00 19.76
C ARG A 23 -2.52 0.23 19.95
N PHE A 24 -1.32 0.23 19.36
CA PHE A 24 -0.34 1.30 19.50
C PHE A 24 -0.05 1.69 20.96
N GLY A 25 0.14 0.69 21.85
CA GLY A 25 0.40 0.89 23.30
C GLY A 25 -0.79 1.43 24.10
N ARG A 26 -2.01 1.41 23.52
CA ARG A 26 -3.24 1.83 24.21
C ARG A 26 -4.22 0.69 24.27
N THR A 27 -4.76 0.43 25.45
CA THR A 27 -5.80 -0.57 25.68
C THR A 27 -7.19 0.05 25.51
N TYR A 28 -8.03 -0.65 24.78
CA TYR A 28 -9.42 -0.27 24.51
C TYR A 28 -10.35 -1.38 24.98
N SER A 29 -11.53 -0.98 25.45
CA SER A 29 -12.60 -1.88 25.80
C SER A 29 -13.86 -1.52 25.04
N ARG A 30 -14.56 -2.53 24.50
CA ARG A 30 -15.87 -2.34 23.88
C ARG A 30 -16.82 -3.44 24.33
N GLN A 31 -18.07 -3.09 24.52
CA GLN A 31 -19.11 -4.07 24.76
C GLN A 31 -19.58 -4.69 23.44
N LEU A 32 -19.85 -6.00 23.46
CA LEU A 32 -20.55 -6.67 22.37
C LEU A 32 -22.01 -6.20 22.35
N PRO A 33 -22.57 -5.85 21.17
CA PRO A 33 -23.99 -5.55 21.06
C PRO A 33 -24.84 -6.74 21.50
N ALA A 34 -25.98 -6.47 22.13
CA ALA A 34 -26.91 -7.51 22.55
C ALA A 34 -27.56 -8.18 21.34
N GLU A 35 -27.97 -7.36 20.39
CA GLU A 35 -28.61 -7.77 19.16
C GLU A 35 -28.01 -6.98 18.00
N TYR A 36 -27.93 -7.60 16.83
CA TYR A 36 -27.48 -6.97 15.61
C TYR A 36 -28.64 -6.90 14.62
N ASN A 37 -29.21 -5.71 14.45
CA ASN A 37 -30.24 -5.48 13.45
C ASN A 37 -29.61 -4.90 12.18
N ASP A 38 -29.53 -5.71 11.13
CA ASP A 38 -29.03 -5.31 9.82
C ASP A 38 -30.20 -4.94 8.90
N ARG A 39 -30.47 -3.65 8.80
CA ARG A 39 -31.54 -3.11 7.95
C ARG A 39 -31.27 -3.24 6.45
N LYS A 40 -30.03 -3.54 6.04
CA LYS A 40 -29.62 -3.65 4.63
C LYS A 40 -30.09 -2.50 3.74
N SER A 41 -30.13 -1.28 4.30
CA SER A 41 -30.51 -0.12 3.49
C SER A 41 -29.52 0.08 2.34
N GLU A 42 -29.97 0.71 1.24
CA GLU A 42 -29.14 0.98 0.08
C GLU A 42 -27.84 1.72 0.45
N ALA A 43 -27.95 2.73 1.31
CA ALA A 43 -26.79 3.46 1.83
C ALA A 43 -25.80 2.56 2.57
N GLN A 44 -26.29 1.59 3.38
CA GLN A 44 -25.44 0.62 4.08
C GLN A 44 -24.78 -0.34 3.09
N LEU A 45 -25.50 -0.84 2.08
CA LEU A 45 -24.96 -1.73 1.06
C LEU A 45 -23.88 -1.02 0.24
N ARG A 46 -24.12 0.22 -0.17
CA ARG A 46 -23.12 1.06 -0.83
C ARG A 46 -21.86 1.24 0.02
N GLN A 47 -21.98 1.58 1.30
CA GLN A 47 -20.82 1.76 2.19
C GLN A 47 -20.06 0.46 2.40
N ARG A 48 -20.74 -0.68 2.50
CA ARG A 48 -20.12 -2.00 2.60
C ARG A 48 -19.35 -2.36 1.34
N ALA A 49 -19.91 -2.08 0.16
CA ALA A 49 -19.24 -2.32 -1.11
C ALA A 49 -17.96 -1.48 -1.22
N LEU A 50 -18.03 -0.18 -0.93
CA LEU A 50 -16.87 0.70 -0.90
C LEU A 50 -15.81 0.26 0.11
N PHE A 51 -16.23 -0.17 1.31
CA PHE A 51 -15.32 -0.67 2.34
C PHE A 51 -14.64 -1.97 1.89
N LYS A 52 -15.41 -2.93 1.36
CA LYS A 52 -14.88 -4.20 0.83
C LYS A 52 -13.84 -3.94 -0.28
N ALA A 53 -14.14 -3.07 -1.23
CA ALA A 53 -13.23 -2.73 -2.31
C ALA A 53 -11.92 -2.10 -1.80
N ARG A 54 -11.99 -1.18 -0.80
CA ARG A 54 -10.79 -0.59 -0.19
C ARG A 54 -9.97 -1.61 0.59
N GLN A 55 -10.61 -2.55 1.28
CA GLN A 55 -9.90 -3.62 2.00
C GLN A 55 -9.21 -4.56 1.02
N HIS A 56 -9.88 -4.96 -0.05
CA HIS A 56 -9.30 -5.77 -1.10
C HIS A 56 -8.09 -5.06 -1.73
N ALA A 57 -8.26 -3.82 -2.18
CA ALA A 57 -7.16 -3.02 -2.72
C ALA A 57 -6.00 -2.85 -1.72
N SER A 58 -6.28 -2.64 -0.42
CA SER A 58 -5.22 -2.54 0.59
C SER A 58 -4.48 -3.87 0.81
N SER A 59 -5.13 -5.00 0.60
CA SER A 59 -4.48 -6.33 0.60
C SER A 59 -3.58 -6.48 -0.62
N LEU A 60 -4.11 -6.23 -1.80
CA LEU A 60 -3.38 -6.28 -3.08
C LEU A 60 -2.12 -5.41 -3.06
N PHE A 61 -2.23 -4.16 -2.63
CA PHE A 61 -1.10 -3.23 -2.53
C PHE A 61 -0.23 -3.43 -1.28
N GLY A 62 -0.43 -4.47 -0.48
CA GLY A 62 0.16 -4.63 0.86
C GLY A 62 1.67 -4.39 0.93
N THR A 63 2.44 -4.91 -0.03
CA THR A 63 3.92 -4.73 -0.10
C THR A 63 4.31 -3.27 -0.33
N ILE A 64 3.59 -2.58 -1.21
CA ILE A 64 3.79 -1.16 -1.51
C ILE A 64 3.43 -0.31 -0.29
N LEU A 65 2.27 -0.57 0.34
CA LEU A 65 1.80 0.18 1.50
C LEU A 65 2.74 0.04 2.69
N GLN A 66 3.28 -1.17 2.94
CA GLN A 66 4.27 -1.39 3.99
C GLN A 66 5.56 -0.59 3.76
N ARG A 67 5.96 -0.38 2.52
CA ARG A 67 7.11 0.46 2.19
C ARG A 67 6.78 1.94 2.26
N GLY A 68 5.66 2.33 1.70
CA GLY A 68 5.31 3.71 1.40
C GLY A 68 4.55 4.46 2.48
N LEU A 69 3.74 3.76 3.31
CA LEU A 69 2.81 4.40 4.24
C LEU A 69 3.04 4.10 5.71
N THR A 70 3.87 3.11 6.10
CA THR A 70 4.01 2.69 7.50
C THR A 70 4.36 3.87 8.42
N LYS A 71 5.31 4.70 8.03
CA LYS A 71 5.75 5.85 8.85
C LYS A 71 4.60 6.82 9.13
N GLU A 72 3.91 7.23 8.09
CA GLU A 72 2.79 8.18 8.18
C GLU A 72 1.59 7.55 8.91
N ALA A 73 1.26 6.30 8.63
CA ALA A 73 0.19 5.57 9.30
C ALA A 73 0.43 5.51 10.81
N HIS A 74 1.65 5.16 11.23
CA HIS A 74 2.02 5.13 12.65
C HIS A 74 1.94 6.50 13.32
N ALA A 75 2.39 7.56 12.65
CA ALA A 75 2.27 8.94 13.15
C ALA A 75 0.81 9.32 13.42
N HIS A 76 -0.14 8.76 12.66
CA HIS A 76 -1.57 8.96 12.86
C HIS A 76 -2.23 7.89 13.76
N GLY A 77 -1.48 6.94 14.30
CA GLY A 77 -2.03 5.83 15.10
C GLY A 77 -2.94 4.89 14.30
N LEU A 78 -2.66 4.71 13.01
CA LEU A 78 -3.42 3.88 12.08
C LEU A 78 -2.55 2.72 11.55
N THR A 79 -3.20 1.67 11.05
CA THR A 79 -2.53 0.68 10.18
C THR A 79 -2.40 1.25 8.78
N GLU A 80 -1.47 0.69 7.98
CA GLU A 80 -1.27 1.06 6.58
C GLU A 80 -2.56 0.97 5.78
N ALA A 81 -3.33 -0.11 5.94
CA ALA A 81 -4.61 -0.33 5.27
C ALA A 81 -5.67 0.74 5.62
N ASN A 82 -5.76 1.11 6.91
CA ASN A 82 -6.68 2.15 7.34
C ASN A 82 -6.25 3.55 6.87
N TYR A 83 -4.93 3.79 6.84
CA TYR A 83 -4.39 5.05 6.35
C TYR A 83 -4.56 5.16 4.84
N PHE A 84 -4.30 4.09 4.08
CA PHE A 84 -4.60 3.99 2.65
C PHE A 84 -6.08 4.28 2.36
N SER A 85 -7.01 3.64 3.09
CA SER A 85 -8.45 3.87 2.94
C SER A 85 -8.86 5.31 3.22
N ARG A 86 -8.17 5.97 4.16
CA ARG A 86 -8.40 7.40 4.49
C ARG A 86 -7.90 8.32 3.37
N LEU A 87 -6.69 8.06 2.85
CA LEU A 87 -6.07 8.88 1.79
C LEU A 87 -6.84 8.79 0.47
N ASN A 88 -7.34 7.58 0.16
CA ASN A 88 -7.91 7.27 -1.15
C ASN A 88 -9.44 7.17 -1.14
N LYS A 89 -10.12 7.76 -0.13
CA LYS A 89 -11.59 7.63 -0.01
C LYS A 89 -12.34 8.09 -1.27
N ASP A 90 -11.85 9.12 -1.95
CA ASP A 90 -12.49 9.75 -3.11
C ASP A 90 -12.10 9.06 -4.43
N ASN A 91 -11.08 8.18 -4.43
CA ASN A 91 -10.65 7.40 -5.57
C ASN A 91 -11.46 6.10 -5.77
N PHE A 92 -12.40 5.82 -4.86
CA PHE A 92 -13.33 4.70 -4.93
C PHE A 92 -14.74 5.25 -5.09
N VAL A 93 -15.31 5.08 -6.28
CA VAL A 93 -16.62 5.61 -6.61
C VAL A 93 -17.60 4.46 -6.82
N TYR A 94 -18.76 4.52 -6.14
CA TYR A 94 -19.84 3.56 -6.34
C TYR A 94 -20.84 4.12 -7.34
N SER A 95 -20.98 3.43 -8.47
CA SER A 95 -21.97 3.74 -9.50
C SER A 95 -22.50 2.46 -10.15
N ASN A 96 -23.77 2.45 -10.55
CA ASN A 96 -24.41 1.33 -11.23
C ASN A 96 -24.24 -0.04 -10.54
N GLY A 97 -24.28 -0.06 -9.19
CA GLY A 97 -24.13 -1.30 -8.44
C GLY A 97 -22.68 -1.80 -8.25
N GLN A 98 -21.70 -1.13 -8.83
CA GLN A 98 -20.29 -1.50 -8.81
C GLN A 98 -19.40 -0.40 -8.23
N VAL A 99 -18.22 -0.81 -7.74
CA VAL A 99 -17.19 0.13 -7.29
C VAL A 99 -16.14 0.28 -8.38
N HIS A 100 -15.93 1.52 -8.81
CA HIS A 100 -14.87 1.89 -9.74
C HIS A 100 -13.69 2.49 -8.98
N ILE A 101 -12.49 2.08 -9.34
CA ILE A 101 -11.23 2.52 -8.71
C ILE A 101 -10.47 3.38 -9.72
N ASN A 102 -10.09 4.58 -9.29
CA ASN A 102 -9.22 5.46 -10.08
C ASN A 102 -7.75 5.14 -9.78
N TYR A 103 -7.19 4.12 -10.43
CA TYR A 103 -5.83 3.65 -10.22
C TYR A 103 -4.78 4.74 -10.40
N PRO A 104 -4.82 5.60 -11.45
CA PRO A 104 -3.86 6.68 -11.64
C PRO A 104 -3.78 7.68 -10.47
N ALA A 105 -4.87 7.88 -9.75
CA ALA A 105 -4.94 8.83 -8.63
C ALA A 105 -4.65 8.21 -7.27
N LEU A 106 -4.34 6.89 -7.20
CA LEU A 106 -4.08 6.23 -5.93
C LEU A 106 -2.77 6.71 -5.28
N LEU A 107 -2.86 7.08 -4.03
CA LEU A 107 -1.73 7.42 -3.17
C LEU A 107 -1.29 6.17 -2.40
N LEU A 108 -0.24 5.53 -2.85
CA LEU A 108 0.31 4.28 -2.29
C LEU A 108 1.52 4.54 -1.37
N ALA A 109 2.15 5.69 -1.50
CA ALA A 109 3.27 6.11 -0.67
C ALA A 109 3.19 7.60 -0.38
N ARG A 110 3.75 8.00 0.77
CA ARG A 110 3.86 9.39 1.18
C ARG A 110 5.14 9.61 1.98
N GLY A 111 5.91 10.61 1.61
CA GLY A 111 7.14 10.93 2.30
C GLY A 111 7.83 12.17 1.75
N PRO A 112 8.96 12.56 2.35
CA PRO A 112 9.64 13.83 2.07
C PRO A 112 10.60 13.79 0.88
N LEU A 113 10.88 12.62 0.28
CA LEU A 113 11.79 12.55 -0.87
C LEU A 113 11.10 13.01 -2.14
N PRO A 114 11.79 13.69 -3.05
CA PRO A 114 11.28 13.97 -4.38
C PRO A 114 11.04 12.66 -5.14
N ALA A 115 9.90 12.55 -5.83
CA ALA A 115 9.69 11.47 -6.79
C ALA A 115 10.54 11.68 -8.05
N VAL A 116 10.81 10.60 -8.77
CA VAL A 116 11.33 10.70 -10.14
C VAL A 116 10.23 11.24 -11.07
N CYS A 117 10.60 11.67 -12.27
CA CYS A 117 9.63 12.10 -13.26
C CYS A 117 9.68 11.12 -14.45
N ALA A 118 8.58 10.44 -14.75
CA ALA A 118 8.52 9.58 -15.92
C ALA A 118 8.75 10.42 -17.18
N ASN A 119 9.64 9.95 -18.04
CA ASN A 119 10.02 10.61 -19.30
C ASN A 119 9.52 9.84 -20.52
N GLY A 120 9.49 8.50 -20.44
CA GLY A 120 9.00 7.65 -21.51
C GLY A 120 8.80 6.21 -21.02
N ILE A 121 7.82 5.55 -21.58
CA ILE A 121 7.57 4.12 -21.38
C ILE A 121 7.38 3.50 -22.75
N HIS A 122 8.17 2.46 -23.03
CA HIS A 122 8.04 1.65 -24.22
C HIS A 122 7.69 0.23 -23.81
N THR A 123 6.73 -0.37 -24.48
CA THR A 123 6.28 -1.75 -24.20
C THR A 123 6.34 -2.56 -25.49
N ASP A 124 6.90 -3.77 -25.39
CA ASP A 124 6.92 -4.74 -26.47
C ASP A 124 6.48 -6.10 -25.90
N GLY A 125 5.21 -6.43 -26.09
CA GLY A 125 4.57 -7.54 -25.39
C GLY A 125 4.66 -7.36 -23.86
N LEU A 126 5.26 -8.33 -23.17
CA LEU A 126 5.50 -8.27 -21.73
C LEU A 126 6.72 -7.43 -21.34
N HIS A 127 7.59 -7.08 -22.28
CA HIS A 127 8.79 -6.29 -22.00
C HIS A 127 8.44 -4.81 -21.83
N VAL A 128 8.95 -4.20 -20.76
CA VAL A 128 8.75 -2.78 -20.43
C VAL A 128 10.11 -2.10 -20.28
N ASP A 129 10.29 -1.05 -21.04
CA ASP A 129 11.46 -0.15 -20.95
C ASP A 129 10.99 1.23 -20.48
N LEU A 130 11.39 1.60 -19.28
CA LEU A 130 11.02 2.85 -18.62
C LEU A 130 12.21 3.79 -18.57
N THR A 131 12.02 5.02 -19.03
CA THR A 131 12.97 6.11 -18.82
C THR A 131 12.39 7.16 -17.88
N PHE A 132 13.23 7.73 -17.00
CA PHE A 132 12.80 8.73 -16.04
C PHE A 132 13.91 9.75 -15.76
N LEU A 133 13.50 10.97 -15.39
CA LEU A 133 14.42 11.99 -14.92
C LEU A 133 14.67 11.81 -13.43
N PRO A 134 15.93 11.82 -12.98
CA PRO A 134 16.29 11.55 -11.57
C PRO A 134 15.76 12.57 -10.57
N ASN A 135 15.51 13.84 -10.96
CA ASN A 135 15.07 14.92 -10.06
C ASN A 135 15.97 15.07 -8.83
N LEU A 136 17.25 15.35 -9.04
CA LEU A 136 18.26 15.48 -7.98
C LEU A 136 18.21 16.87 -7.32
N TYR A 137 17.14 17.16 -6.59
CA TYR A 137 16.99 18.38 -5.81
C TYR A 137 16.59 18.09 -4.36
N ASP A 138 16.75 19.06 -3.47
CA ASP A 138 16.45 18.98 -2.04
C ASP A 138 17.19 17.82 -1.37
N LYS A 139 16.47 16.80 -0.90
CA LYS A 139 16.99 15.65 -0.15
C LYS A 139 17.29 14.45 -1.05
N ALA A 140 17.11 14.57 -2.35
CA ALA A 140 17.36 13.51 -3.31
C ALA A 140 18.86 13.24 -3.47
N ARG A 141 19.21 11.97 -3.59
CA ARG A 141 20.58 11.52 -3.82
C ARG A 141 20.64 10.62 -5.05
N PRO A 142 21.79 10.61 -5.77
CA PRO A 142 21.96 9.74 -6.94
C PRO A 142 21.80 8.25 -6.63
N ASP A 143 22.19 7.84 -5.43
CA ASP A 143 22.17 6.47 -4.91
C ASP A 143 20.82 6.05 -4.28
N ASP A 144 19.84 6.96 -4.21
CA ASP A 144 18.48 6.57 -3.80
C ASP A 144 17.94 5.49 -4.75
N ILE A 145 17.13 4.57 -4.22
CA ILE A 145 16.62 3.44 -4.98
C ILE A 145 15.20 3.72 -5.47
N VAL A 146 15.00 3.59 -6.76
CA VAL A 146 13.69 3.64 -7.41
C VAL A 146 13.13 2.22 -7.49
N HIS A 147 12.04 1.97 -6.80
CA HIS A 147 11.32 0.71 -6.84
C HIS A 147 10.13 0.83 -7.77
N ILE A 148 10.04 -0.07 -8.74
CA ILE A 148 8.96 -0.12 -9.72
C ILE A 148 8.12 -1.34 -9.44
N TYR A 149 6.81 -1.13 -9.32
CA TYR A 149 5.82 -2.16 -9.06
C TYR A 149 4.86 -2.27 -10.22
N ALA A 150 4.51 -3.50 -10.58
CA ALA A 150 3.40 -3.82 -11.45
C ALA A 150 2.25 -4.42 -10.62
N VAL A 151 1.06 -3.93 -10.86
CA VAL A 151 -0.15 -4.36 -10.17
C VAL A 151 -1.20 -4.70 -11.21
N SER A 152 -1.66 -5.95 -11.22
CA SER A 152 -2.81 -6.40 -12.00
C SER A 152 -3.97 -6.68 -11.05
N PRO A 153 -5.02 -5.85 -11.06
CA PRO A 153 -6.23 -6.12 -10.30
C PRO A 153 -6.99 -7.33 -10.82
N ASP A 154 -6.86 -7.62 -12.11
CA ASP A 154 -7.58 -8.71 -12.78
C ASP A 154 -7.03 -10.08 -12.35
N ALA A 155 -5.71 -10.17 -12.15
CA ALA A 155 -5.02 -11.37 -11.64
C ALA A 155 -4.78 -11.33 -10.12
N ASP A 156 -5.24 -10.30 -9.41
CA ASP A 156 -4.99 -10.06 -7.96
C ASP A 156 -3.50 -10.09 -7.56
N VAL A 157 -2.63 -9.58 -8.43
CA VAL A 157 -1.16 -9.65 -8.31
C VAL A 157 -0.56 -8.27 -8.11
N CYS A 158 0.37 -8.16 -7.17
CA CYS A 158 1.23 -6.99 -6.98
C CYS A 158 2.68 -7.43 -6.78
N MET A 159 3.55 -7.07 -7.72
CA MET A 159 4.95 -7.50 -7.75
C MET A 159 5.90 -6.32 -7.85
N LEU A 160 7.07 -6.47 -7.19
CA LEU A 160 8.22 -5.58 -7.39
C LEU A 160 8.96 -6.05 -8.65
N MET A 161 8.94 -5.23 -9.70
CA MET A 161 9.54 -5.56 -10.99
C MET A 161 11.01 -5.19 -11.05
N ALA A 162 11.35 -3.99 -10.60
CA ALA A 162 12.71 -3.49 -10.63
C ALA A 162 13.05 -2.64 -9.43
N SER A 163 14.33 -2.63 -9.07
CA SER A 163 14.92 -1.72 -8.09
C SER A 163 16.22 -1.20 -8.67
N VAL A 164 16.22 0.05 -9.07
CA VAL A 164 17.37 0.68 -9.75
C VAL A 164 17.78 1.95 -9.00
N GLU A 165 19.06 2.31 -9.13
CA GLU A 165 19.51 3.57 -8.56
C GLU A 165 18.92 4.76 -9.31
N ARG A 166 18.60 5.83 -8.59
CA ARG A 166 17.97 7.04 -9.12
C ARG A 166 18.74 7.63 -10.29
N HIS A 167 20.07 7.63 -10.24
CA HIS A 167 20.92 8.23 -11.28
C HIS A 167 20.90 7.44 -12.59
N SER A 168 20.48 6.15 -12.60
CA SER A 168 20.45 5.33 -13.82
C SER A 168 19.51 5.90 -14.89
N GLY A 169 18.44 6.60 -14.46
CA GLY A 169 17.47 7.21 -15.36
C GLY A 169 16.67 6.21 -16.21
N ARG A 170 16.91 4.91 -16.05
CA ARG A 170 16.29 3.85 -16.84
C ARG A 170 16.07 2.58 -16.01
N ALA A 171 14.98 1.88 -16.31
CA ALA A 171 14.72 0.53 -15.84
C ALA A 171 14.09 -0.29 -16.95
N ALA A 172 14.54 -1.53 -17.12
CA ALA A 172 13.93 -2.49 -18.03
C ALA A 172 13.57 -3.74 -17.24
N PHE A 173 12.41 -4.31 -17.54
CA PHE A 173 11.90 -5.51 -16.87
C PHE A 173 10.81 -6.18 -17.69
N ASP A 174 10.55 -7.45 -17.41
CA ASP A 174 9.48 -8.19 -18.03
C ASP A 174 8.30 -8.31 -17.08
N LEU A 175 7.09 -8.03 -17.54
CA LEU A 175 5.86 -8.24 -16.77
C LEU A 175 5.63 -9.74 -16.59
N PRO A 176 5.07 -10.17 -15.46
CA PRO A 176 4.79 -11.59 -15.24
C PRO A 176 3.69 -12.05 -16.20
N ASP A 177 3.89 -13.22 -16.79
CA ASP A 177 2.82 -13.90 -17.50
C ASP A 177 1.88 -14.55 -16.48
N VAL A 178 0.73 -13.93 -16.30
CA VAL A 178 -0.35 -14.38 -15.39
C VAL A 178 -1.65 -14.62 -16.19
N SER A 179 -1.50 -14.94 -17.46
CA SER A 179 -2.64 -15.19 -18.35
C SER A 179 -3.56 -16.32 -17.86
N ASP A 180 -2.99 -17.32 -17.19
CA ASP A 180 -3.74 -18.45 -16.61
C ASP A 180 -4.64 -18.03 -15.42
N GLU A 181 -4.36 -16.90 -14.78
CA GLU A 181 -5.11 -16.39 -13.62
C GLU A 181 -6.29 -15.49 -14.00
N VAL A 182 -6.38 -15.12 -15.29
CA VAL A 182 -7.43 -14.24 -15.82
C VAL A 182 -8.40 -15.03 -16.68
N ALA A 183 -9.69 -14.66 -16.64
CA ALA A 183 -10.70 -15.31 -17.45
C ALA A 183 -10.37 -15.21 -18.95
N THR A 184 -10.49 -16.32 -19.67
CA THR A 184 -10.14 -16.43 -21.09
C THR A 184 -10.81 -15.32 -21.92
N GLY A 185 -9.99 -14.56 -22.63
CA GLY A 185 -10.45 -13.47 -23.52
C GLY A 185 -10.60 -12.10 -22.84
N GLN A 186 -10.23 -11.96 -21.57
CA GLN A 186 -10.12 -10.65 -20.91
C GLN A 186 -8.70 -10.10 -21.12
N PRO A 187 -8.55 -8.81 -21.50
CA PRO A 187 -7.21 -8.20 -21.56
C PRO A 187 -6.61 -8.13 -20.17
N LEU A 188 -5.36 -8.56 -20.05
CA LEU A 188 -4.61 -8.44 -18.83
C LEU A 188 -4.08 -7.00 -18.69
N THR A 189 -4.43 -6.35 -17.59
CA THR A 189 -4.08 -4.94 -17.38
C THR A 189 -3.11 -4.81 -16.21
N PHE A 190 -1.99 -4.12 -16.43
CA PHE A 190 -1.02 -3.77 -15.38
C PHE A 190 -1.00 -2.26 -15.14
N HIS A 191 -1.08 -1.88 -13.86
CA HIS A 191 -0.83 -0.52 -13.42
C HIS A 191 0.57 -0.42 -12.82
N LEU A 192 1.41 0.44 -13.40
CA LEU A 192 2.80 0.61 -12.99
C LEU A 192 2.93 1.80 -12.01
N TYR A 193 3.63 1.57 -10.90
CA TYR A 193 3.91 2.59 -9.90
C TYR A 193 5.39 2.64 -9.54
N ALA A 194 5.93 3.83 -9.30
CA ALA A 194 7.26 4.02 -8.78
C ALA A 194 7.24 4.65 -7.39
N ILE A 195 8.15 4.21 -6.53
CA ILE A 195 8.43 4.80 -5.22
C ILE A 195 9.94 4.89 -5.08
N VAL A 196 10.43 6.04 -4.65
CA VAL A 196 11.85 6.21 -4.33
C VAL A 196 12.07 6.01 -2.83
N GLU A 197 13.11 5.24 -2.49
CA GLU A 197 13.55 5.01 -1.11
C GLU A 197 14.99 5.47 -0.96
N ALA A 198 15.31 6.18 0.15
CA ALA A 198 16.67 6.61 0.42
C ALA A 198 17.61 5.42 0.63
N ALA A 199 18.76 5.41 -0.03
CA ALA A 199 19.74 4.32 0.02
C ALA A 199 20.20 3.98 1.43
N ASN A 200 20.39 4.97 2.30
CA ASN A 200 20.84 4.76 3.68
C ASN A 200 19.81 4.05 4.58
N THR A 201 18.55 3.89 4.14
CA THR A 201 17.54 3.10 4.85
C THR A 201 17.45 1.65 4.34
N ALA A 202 18.02 1.36 3.18
CA ALA A 202 18.05 0.03 2.59
C ALA A 202 19.14 -0.88 3.18
N LEU A 203 20.21 -0.31 3.75
CA LEU A 203 21.34 -1.05 4.34
C LEU A 203 20.99 -1.53 5.74
N ILE A 204 20.66 -2.82 5.87
CA ILE A 204 20.45 -3.43 7.19
C ILE A 204 21.32 -4.67 7.33
N PRO A 205 22.05 -4.77 8.47
CA PRO A 205 22.87 -5.93 8.79
C PRO A 205 22.05 -7.22 8.78
N THR A 206 22.71 -8.33 8.52
CA THR A 206 22.17 -9.68 8.66
C THR A 206 21.74 -9.91 10.11
N LEU A 207 20.44 -9.86 10.37
CA LEU A 207 19.86 -10.08 11.68
C LEU A 207 19.27 -11.49 11.78
N SER A 208 19.23 -12.03 13.00
CA SER A 208 18.56 -13.30 13.30
C SER A 208 17.05 -13.26 12.96
N PRO A 209 16.36 -14.41 12.78
CA PRO A 209 14.93 -14.45 12.46
C PRO A 209 14.03 -13.67 13.43
N ASP A 210 14.34 -13.73 14.73
CA ASP A 210 13.56 -13.05 15.78
C ASP A 210 13.82 -11.54 15.81
N GLU A 211 15.06 -11.12 15.60
CA GLU A 211 15.42 -9.73 15.41
C GLU A 211 14.84 -9.17 14.10
N LYS A 212 14.72 -9.99 13.03
CA LYS A 212 14.06 -9.60 11.79
C LYS A 212 12.60 -9.24 12.00
N LYS A 213 11.88 -9.96 12.87
CA LYS A 213 10.46 -9.69 13.16
C LYS A 213 10.29 -8.41 13.97
N ALA A 214 11.07 -8.22 15.03
CA ALA A 214 11.05 -7.02 15.86
C ALA A 214 11.51 -5.76 15.08
N ASN A 215 12.57 -5.90 14.28
CA ASN A 215 13.12 -4.81 13.48
C ASN A 215 12.32 -4.49 12.21
N ARG A 216 11.45 -5.39 11.73
CA ARG A 216 10.65 -5.13 10.53
C ARG A 216 9.73 -3.92 10.69
N GLN A 217 9.12 -3.75 11.86
CA GLN A 217 8.33 -2.56 12.18
C GLN A 217 9.21 -1.31 12.31
N HIS A 218 10.35 -1.41 13.01
CA HIS A 218 11.31 -0.31 13.12
C HIS A 218 11.88 0.15 11.77
N ARG A 219 12.15 -0.78 10.87
CA ARG A 219 12.59 -0.48 9.52
C ARG A 219 11.63 0.41 8.78
N ASN A 220 10.37 -0.03 8.72
CA ASN A 220 9.35 0.65 7.94
C ASN A 220 9.04 2.05 8.50
N ILE A 221 9.10 2.22 9.82
CA ILE A 221 8.91 3.52 10.48
C ILE A 221 10.03 4.51 10.14
N ASN A 222 11.27 4.02 9.98
CA ASN A 222 12.42 4.87 9.70
C ASN A 222 12.69 5.11 8.21
N ARG A 223 11.98 4.45 7.31
CA ARG A 223 12.12 4.66 5.87
C ARG A 223 11.82 6.09 5.47
N ARG A 224 12.65 6.61 4.59
CA ARG A 224 12.44 7.86 3.90
C ARG A 224 12.11 7.53 2.45
N VAL A 225 10.87 7.81 2.07
CA VAL A 225 10.34 7.50 0.75
C VAL A 225 9.80 8.76 0.05
N SER A 226 9.56 8.66 -1.25
CA SER A 226 8.82 9.66 -2.02
C SER A 226 7.32 9.39 -1.94
N PRO A 227 6.47 10.34 -2.35
CA PRO A 227 5.13 10.03 -2.79
C PRO A 227 5.18 8.99 -3.91
N SER A 228 4.14 8.15 -4.03
CA SER A 228 4.01 7.23 -5.16
C SER A 228 3.74 8.00 -6.44
N LEU A 229 4.39 7.58 -7.52
CA LEU A 229 4.16 8.07 -8.86
C LEU A 229 3.48 6.98 -9.66
N PHE A 230 2.31 7.27 -10.22
CA PHE A 230 1.70 6.43 -11.25
C PHE A 230 2.46 6.64 -12.56
N LEU A 231 2.90 5.57 -13.18
CA LEU A 231 3.71 5.61 -14.40
C LEU A 231 2.83 5.43 -15.64
N ALA A 232 2.11 4.31 -15.72
CA ALA A 232 1.28 3.96 -16.85
C ALA A 232 0.29 2.83 -16.51
N THR A 233 -0.67 2.64 -17.41
CA THR A 233 -1.45 1.41 -17.57
C THR A 233 -0.97 0.70 -18.83
N VAL A 234 -0.57 -0.54 -18.70
CA VAL A 234 -0.14 -1.42 -19.80
C VAL A 234 -1.18 -2.52 -19.96
N ALA A 235 -1.74 -2.68 -21.15
CA ALA A 235 -2.60 -3.81 -21.51
C ALA A 235 -1.78 -4.80 -22.35
N VAL A 236 -1.87 -6.09 -22.02
CA VAL A 236 -1.13 -7.19 -22.66
C VAL A 236 -2.11 -8.25 -23.14
#